data_4ef5457a06cea42953058074a5699683
#
_entry.id   4ef5457a06cea42953058074a5699683
#
_cell.length_a   1.000
_cell.length_b   1.000
_cell.length_c   1.000
_cell.angle_alpha   90.00
_cell.angle_beta   90.00
_cell.angle_gamma   90.00
#
_symmetry.space_group_name_H-M   'P 1'
#
loop_
_entity.id
_entity.type
_entity.pdbx_description
1 polymer ?
#
loop_
_entity_poly.entity_id
_entity_poly.type
_entity_poly.pdbx_seq_one_letter_code
_entity_poly.pdbx_strand_id
1 'polypeptide(L)'
;MTVGAASPDAPARFSRFCLQFLLYPSPMRDPEGFRQWLFEIVSRRQFDTLIGTTDQTLLLLDEWREELSSRTKVPLPAREGFRLACDKAKTAKQAQDLGIPIPPTCFIKNEKEFDQAANTLSPPFVIKPRSSIGLCQGQRLRLSVAYAFDKEALRQKYFALHQFSPWPLLQSYVAGFGTGCFFLIQGGQILARFMHRRIRDEDPTGSGSSLRISVAPDATLMKASEELLRVIGVDGLVMV
;
A
#
# COMPACT_ATOMS: atom_id res chain seq x y z
N MET A 1 14.62 -18.98 -5.92
CA MET A 1 14.00 -17.65 -6.09
C MET A 1 15.10 -16.64 -6.37
N THR A 2 14.91 -15.73 -7.37
CA THR A 2 15.77 -14.57 -7.59
C THR A 2 15.16 -13.38 -6.82
N VAL A 3 15.98 -12.62 -6.12
CA VAL A 3 15.56 -11.43 -5.37
C VAL A 3 16.23 -10.19 -5.98
N GLY A 4 15.44 -9.17 -6.28
CA GLY A 4 15.91 -7.87 -6.71
C GLY A 4 15.68 -6.80 -5.63
N ALA A 5 16.64 -5.87 -5.45
CA ALA A 5 16.49 -4.72 -4.57
C ALA A 5 17.35 -3.54 -5.02
N ALA A 6 16.98 -2.32 -4.58
CA ALA A 6 17.76 -1.12 -4.81
C ALA A 6 18.90 -0.93 -3.79
N SER A 7 18.94 -1.73 -2.71
CA SER A 7 20.00 -1.71 -1.69
C SER A 7 20.64 -3.08 -1.57
N PRO A 8 21.98 -3.15 -1.45
CA PRO A 8 22.68 -4.40 -1.19
C PRO A 8 22.34 -5.00 0.19
N ASP A 9 21.85 -4.20 1.13
CA ASP A 9 21.50 -4.60 2.49
C ASP A 9 20.06 -5.07 2.63
N ALA A 10 19.36 -5.32 1.50
CA ALA A 10 17.98 -5.79 1.53
C ALA A 10 17.88 -7.13 2.28
N PRO A 11 17.01 -7.25 3.32
CA PRO A 11 16.96 -8.44 4.18
C PRO A 11 16.68 -9.73 3.40
N ALA A 12 15.91 -9.66 2.33
CA ALA A 12 15.57 -10.81 1.49
C ALA A 12 16.80 -11.43 0.79
N ARG A 13 17.89 -10.68 0.62
CA ARG A 13 19.18 -11.20 0.11
C ARG A 13 19.73 -12.33 0.97
N PHE A 14 19.55 -12.23 2.29
CA PHE A 14 20.10 -13.17 3.28
C PHE A 14 19.20 -14.37 3.55
N SER A 15 18.07 -14.47 2.84
CA SER A 15 17.20 -15.63 2.94
C SER A 15 17.86 -16.87 2.35
N ARG A 16 17.74 -18.02 3.02
CA ARG A 16 18.17 -19.33 2.48
C ARG A 16 17.49 -19.70 1.15
N PHE A 17 16.38 -19.07 0.83
CA PHE A 17 15.66 -19.26 -0.42
C PHE A 17 16.06 -18.29 -1.53
N CYS A 18 16.94 -17.33 -1.24
CA CYS A 18 17.52 -16.45 -2.24
C CYS A 18 18.65 -17.19 -2.97
N LEU A 19 18.36 -17.71 -4.17
CA LEU A 19 19.36 -18.36 -5.01
C LEU A 19 20.25 -17.35 -5.71
N GLN A 20 19.71 -16.18 -6.03
CA GLN A 20 20.40 -15.10 -6.68
C GLN A 20 19.87 -13.76 -6.21
N PHE A 21 20.78 -12.82 -6.00
CA PHE A 21 20.47 -11.43 -5.68
C PHE A 21 20.89 -10.53 -6.84
N LEU A 22 19.99 -9.61 -7.25
CA LEU A 22 20.19 -8.65 -8.30
C LEU A 22 20.00 -7.24 -7.75
N LEU A 23 20.99 -6.39 -7.92
CA LEU A 23 20.90 -4.98 -7.58
C LEU A 23 20.30 -4.22 -8.77
N TYR A 24 19.34 -3.32 -8.51
CA TYR A 24 18.70 -2.50 -9.55
C TYR A 24 18.71 -1.00 -9.20
N PRO A 25 18.62 -0.12 -10.21
CA PRO A 25 18.46 1.32 -10.00
C PRO A 25 17.20 1.63 -9.20
N SER A 26 17.26 2.64 -8.33
CA SER A 26 16.12 2.98 -7.45
C SER A 26 14.86 3.35 -8.25
N PRO A 27 13.74 2.65 -8.08
CA PRO A 27 12.47 2.98 -8.76
C PRO A 27 11.95 4.40 -8.45
N MET A 28 12.41 4.99 -7.35
CA MET A 28 12.02 6.34 -6.92
C MET A 28 12.91 7.42 -7.50
N ARG A 29 14.22 7.17 -7.57
CA ARG A 29 15.22 8.17 -7.99
C ARG A 29 15.53 8.09 -9.47
N ASP A 30 15.49 6.89 -10.02
CA ASP A 30 15.83 6.59 -11.42
C ASP A 30 14.83 5.54 -11.97
N PRO A 31 13.58 5.93 -12.20
CA PRO A 31 12.56 5.02 -12.72
C PRO A 31 12.87 4.52 -14.13
N GLU A 32 13.53 5.35 -14.96
CA GLU A 32 13.90 4.95 -16.31
C GLU A 32 15.07 3.96 -16.31
N GLY A 33 16.10 4.16 -15.50
CA GLY A 33 17.16 3.18 -15.30
C GLY A 33 16.63 1.87 -14.71
N PHE A 34 15.65 1.93 -13.81
CA PHE A 34 14.98 0.73 -13.31
C PHE A 34 14.18 0.03 -14.43
N ARG A 35 13.50 0.78 -15.30
CA ARG A 35 12.78 0.23 -16.46
C ARG A 35 13.75 -0.52 -17.39
N GLN A 36 14.81 0.14 -17.81
CA GLN A 36 15.81 -0.45 -18.71
C GLN A 36 16.40 -1.73 -18.12
N TRP A 37 16.81 -1.69 -16.85
CA TRP A 37 17.33 -2.85 -16.13
C TRP A 37 16.30 -3.99 -16.08
N LEU A 38 15.04 -3.69 -15.74
CA LEU A 38 13.99 -4.69 -15.60
C LEU A 38 13.72 -5.40 -16.94
N PHE A 39 13.54 -4.62 -18.01
CA PHE A 39 13.28 -5.19 -19.34
C PHE A 39 14.46 -5.99 -19.88
N GLU A 40 15.69 -5.56 -19.61
CA GLU A 40 16.88 -6.34 -19.94
C GLU A 40 16.91 -7.68 -19.21
N ILE A 41 16.67 -7.69 -17.91
CA ILE A 41 16.71 -8.89 -17.08
C ILE A 41 15.60 -9.88 -17.48
N VAL A 42 14.35 -9.45 -17.67
CA VAL A 42 13.26 -10.34 -18.06
C VAL A 42 13.38 -10.84 -19.50
N SER A 43 14.10 -10.11 -20.36
CA SER A 43 14.41 -10.57 -21.75
C SER A 43 15.55 -11.57 -21.81
N ARG A 44 16.56 -11.41 -20.96
CA ARG A 44 17.72 -12.32 -20.90
C ARG A 44 17.45 -13.61 -20.14
N ARG A 45 16.47 -13.59 -19.23
CA ARG A 45 16.15 -14.71 -18.33
C ARG A 45 14.67 -15.03 -18.39
N GLN A 46 14.36 -16.31 -18.45
CA GLN A 46 12.99 -16.75 -18.33
C GLN A 46 12.59 -16.76 -16.85
N PHE A 47 11.71 -15.83 -16.46
CA PHE A 47 11.05 -15.85 -15.17
C PHE A 47 9.58 -16.21 -15.38
N ASP A 48 9.11 -17.22 -14.67
CA ASP A 48 7.69 -17.62 -14.71
C ASP A 48 6.80 -16.50 -14.17
N THR A 49 7.28 -15.81 -13.13
CA THR A 49 6.51 -14.79 -12.44
C THR A 49 7.41 -13.68 -11.87
N LEU A 50 6.99 -12.43 -12.04
CA LEU A 50 7.58 -11.23 -11.46
C LEU A 50 6.64 -10.66 -10.40
N ILE A 51 7.10 -10.61 -9.15
CA ILE A 51 6.30 -10.13 -8.01
C ILE A 51 6.89 -8.82 -7.48
N GLY A 52 6.12 -7.74 -7.55
CA GLY A 52 6.42 -6.49 -6.84
C GLY A 52 6.03 -6.59 -5.37
N THR A 53 6.88 -6.11 -4.48
CA THR A 53 6.66 -6.18 -3.02
C THR A 53 6.52 -4.82 -2.35
N THR A 54 6.62 -3.73 -3.12
CA THR A 54 6.51 -2.36 -2.61
C THR A 54 5.62 -1.53 -3.54
N ASP A 55 4.94 -0.52 -2.98
CA ASP A 55 4.11 0.41 -3.77
C ASP A 55 4.90 1.05 -4.92
N GLN A 56 6.19 1.33 -4.70
CA GLN A 56 7.09 1.92 -5.70
C GLN A 56 7.25 1.01 -6.92
N THR A 57 7.48 -0.27 -6.69
CA THR A 57 7.63 -1.25 -7.78
C THR A 57 6.28 -1.60 -8.39
N LEU A 58 5.23 -1.78 -7.57
CA LEU A 58 3.90 -2.16 -8.05
C LEU A 58 3.30 -1.12 -9.00
N LEU A 59 3.45 0.18 -8.71
CA LEU A 59 2.97 1.25 -9.58
C LEU A 59 3.67 1.25 -10.94
N LEU A 60 4.98 1.00 -10.98
CA LEU A 60 5.73 0.91 -12.23
C LEU A 60 5.41 -0.37 -13.01
N LEU A 61 5.24 -1.50 -12.31
CA LEU A 61 4.82 -2.75 -12.95
C LEU A 61 3.40 -2.63 -13.54
N ASP A 62 2.50 -1.88 -12.89
CA ASP A 62 1.18 -1.57 -13.45
C ASP A 62 1.26 -0.68 -14.68
N GLU A 63 2.14 0.31 -14.67
CA GLU A 63 2.39 1.21 -15.81
C GLU A 63 2.85 0.43 -17.04
N TRP A 64 3.75 -0.53 -16.85
CA TRP A 64 4.38 -1.31 -17.93
C TRP A 64 3.77 -2.71 -18.12
N ARG A 65 2.59 -3.00 -17.56
CA ARG A 65 2.03 -4.36 -17.52
C ARG A 65 1.82 -5.00 -18.89
N GLU A 66 1.41 -4.22 -19.89
CA GLU A 66 1.21 -4.73 -21.24
C GLU A 66 2.52 -5.19 -21.88
N GLU A 67 3.58 -4.40 -21.75
CA GLU A 67 4.90 -4.77 -22.27
C GLU A 67 5.51 -5.97 -21.52
N LEU A 68 5.29 -6.06 -20.20
CA LEU A 68 5.78 -7.15 -19.37
C LEU A 68 5.03 -8.47 -19.63
N SER A 69 3.75 -8.40 -19.99
CA SER A 69 2.90 -9.58 -20.16
C SER A 69 3.38 -10.55 -21.27
N SER A 70 4.11 -10.02 -22.25
CA SER A 70 4.73 -10.83 -23.31
C SER A 70 6.01 -11.57 -22.87
N ARG A 71 6.54 -11.26 -21.68
CA ARG A 71 7.84 -11.76 -21.20
C ARG A 71 7.74 -12.57 -19.91
N THR A 72 6.83 -12.20 -19.01
CA THR A 72 6.66 -12.85 -17.71
C THR A 72 5.28 -12.57 -17.15
N LYS A 73 4.78 -13.43 -16.27
CA LYS A 73 3.54 -13.17 -15.55
C LYS A 73 3.77 -12.14 -14.44
N VAL A 74 2.94 -11.11 -14.40
CA VAL A 74 2.93 -10.11 -13.32
C VAL A 74 1.57 -10.22 -12.61
N PRO A 75 1.49 -10.81 -11.41
CA PRO A 75 0.23 -11.02 -10.71
C PRO A 75 -0.28 -9.70 -10.11
N LEU A 76 -0.85 -8.85 -10.95
CA LEU A 76 -1.51 -7.61 -10.56
C LEU A 76 -3.02 -7.73 -10.83
N PRO A 77 -3.87 -7.10 -10.00
CA PRO A 77 -5.29 -6.99 -10.27
C PRO A 77 -5.56 -6.28 -11.60
N ALA A 78 -6.78 -6.40 -12.12
CA ALA A 78 -7.22 -5.52 -13.20
C ALA A 78 -6.97 -4.05 -12.84
N ARG A 79 -6.70 -3.18 -13.83
CA ARG A 79 -6.27 -1.78 -13.57
C ARG A 79 -7.23 -1.01 -12.69
N GLU A 80 -8.53 -1.25 -12.84
CA GLU A 80 -9.53 -0.57 -12.01
C GLU A 80 -9.43 -0.98 -10.54
N GLY A 81 -9.38 -2.28 -10.26
CA GLY A 81 -9.19 -2.82 -8.91
C GLY A 81 -7.85 -2.38 -8.30
N PHE A 82 -6.77 -2.38 -9.09
CA PHE A 82 -5.47 -1.90 -8.65
C PHE A 82 -5.51 -0.42 -8.25
N ARG A 83 -6.09 0.46 -9.08
CA ARG A 83 -6.23 1.90 -8.81
C ARG A 83 -7.11 2.17 -7.60
N LEU A 84 -8.16 1.37 -7.40
CA LEU A 84 -9.01 1.48 -6.23
C LEU A 84 -8.25 1.08 -4.96
N ALA A 85 -7.53 -0.05 -4.98
CA ALA A 85 -6.72 -0.52 -3.86
C ALA A 85 -5.58 0.44 -3.48
N CYS A 86 -5.00 1.16 -4.46
CA CYS A 86 -3.95 2.15 -4.22
C CYS A 86 -4.48 3.48 -3.63
N ASP A 87 -5.78 3.76 -3.67
CA ASP A 87 -6.40 4.97 -3.11
C ASP A 87 -7.08 4.67 -1.78
N LYS A 88 -6.43 5.05 -0.67
CA LYS A 88 -6.93 4.81 0.69
C LYS A 88 -8.31 5.42 0.95
N ALA A 89 -8.64 6.55 0.30
CA ALA A 89 -9.97 7.16 0.45
C ALA A 89 -11.04 6.30 -0.24
N LYS A 90 -10.78 5.82 -1.43
CA LYS A 90 -11.70 4.95 -2.17
C LYS A 90 -11.87 3.62 -1.44
N THR A 91 -10.77 3.00 -0.98
CA THR A 91 -10.81 1.74 -0.22
C THR A 91 -11.59 1.89 1.09
N ALA A 92 -11.34 2.96 1.85
CA ALA A 92 -12.07 3.23 3.10
C ALA A 92 -13.56 3.50 2.83
N LYS A 93 -13.89 4.24 1.77
CA LYS A 93 -15.29 4.47 1.38
C LYS A 93 -15.98 3.17 0.99
N GLN A 94 -15.32 2.32 0.23
CA GLN A 94 -15.84 1.01 -0.15
C GLN A 94 -16.09 0.11 1.07
N ALA A 95 -15.17 0.10 2.04
CA ALA A 95 -15.34 -0.63 3.29
C ALA A 95 -16.56 -0.09 4.09
N GLN A 96 -16.72 1.24 4.17
CA GLN A 96 -17.87 1.88 4.82
C GLN A 96 -19.18 1.49 4.15
N ASP A 97 -19.24 1.51 2.81
CA ASP A 97 -20.45 1.16 2.05
C ASP A 97 -20.86 -0.31 2.21
N LEU A 98 -19.89 -1.19 2.49
CA LEU A 98 -20.11 -2.59 2.84
C LEU A 98 -20.48 -2.81 4.33
N GLY A 99 -20.55 -1.75 5.15
CA GLY A 99 -20.76 -1.86 6.58
C GLY A 99 -19.58 -2.43 7.36
N ILE A 100 -18.40 -2.51 6.76
CA ILE A 100 -17.17 -2.92 7.43
C ILE A 100 -16.74 -1.78 8.36
N PRO A 101 -16.49 -2.04 9.65
CA PRO A 101 -16.07 -1.02 10.58
C PRO A 101 -14.74 -0.36 10.15
N ILE A 102 -14.75 0.95 10.04
CA ILE A 102 -13.55 1.77 9.81
C ILE A 102 -13.41 2.79 10.94
N PRO A 103 -12.22 3.33 11.20
CA PRO A 103 -12.07 4.48 12.09
C PRO A 103 -13.01 5.62 11.66
N PRO A 104 -13.55 6.45 12.58
CA PRO A 104 -14.27 7.64 12.19
C PRO A 104 -13.48 8.45 11.18
N THR A 105 -14.02 8.57 9.95
CA THR A 105 -13.29 9.08 8.79
C THR A 105 -14.08 10.18 8.10
N CYS A 106 -13.42 11.29 7.81
CA CYS A 106 -13.94 12.36 6.97
C CYS A 106 -13.28 12.33 5.58
N PHE A 107 -14.13 12.25 4.55
CA PHE A 107 -13.74 12.29 3.14
C PHE A 107 -13.89 13.72 2.64
N ILE A 108 -12.79 14.45 2.62
CA ILE A 108 -12.74 15.90 2.39
C ILE A 108 -12.53 16.16 0.89
N LYS A 109 -13.24 17.15 0.33
CA LYS A 109 -13.16 17.57 -1.08
C LYS A 109 -12.90 19.07 -1.25
N ASN A 110 -13.03 19.85 -0.19
CA ASN A 110 -12.82 21.29 -0.18
C ASN A 110 -12.53 21.81 1.24
N GLU A 111 -12.10 23.07 1.38
CA GLU A 111 -11.75 23.65 2.69
C GLU A 111 -12.92 23.70 3.66
N LYS A 112 -14.14 23.95 3.19
CA LYS A 112 -15.33 24.00 4.05
C LYS A 112 -15.57 22.64 4.71
N GLU A 113 -15.41 21.55 3.95
CA GLU A 113 -15.52 20.19 4.49
C GLU A 113 -14.36 19.87 5.45
N PHE A 114 -13.16 20.41 5.21
CA PHE A 114 -12.05 20.31 6.16
C PHE A 114 -12.39 20.95 7.50
N ASP A 115 -12.91 22.20 7.49
CA ASP A 115 -13.27 22.91 8.71
C ASP A 115 -14.39 22.20 9.48
N GLN A 116 -15.36 21.62 8.78
CA GLN A 116 -16.40 20.77 9.39
C GLN A 116 -15.79 19.51 10.02
N ALA A 117 -14.91 18.81 9.32
CA ALA A 117 -14.25 17.61 9.80
C ALA A 117 -13.38 17.89 11.04
N ALA A 118 -12.63 19.00 11.05
CA ALA A 118 -11.82 19.45 12.18
C ALA A 118 -12.66 19.79 13.42
N ASN A 119 -13.94 20.07 13.27
CA ASN A 119 -14.88 20.30 14.37
C ASN A 119 -15.64 19.03 14.80
N THR A 120 -15.75 18.03 13.91
CA THR A 120 -16.47 16.78 14.17
C THR A 120 -15.59 15.74 14.85
N LEU A 121 -14.33 15.62 14.42
CA LEU A 121 -13.39 14.68 15.00
C LEU A 121 -12.66 15.28 16.20
N SER A 122 -12.17 14.40 17.07
CA SER A 122 -11.36 14.77 18.24
C SER A 122 -9.91 14.31 18.10
N PRO A 123 -8.96 15.06 18.67
CA PRO A 123 -7.57 14.62 18.68
C PRO A 123 -7.36 13.33 19.50
N PRO A 124 -6.34 12.53 19.20
CA PRO A 124 -5.36 12.74 18.14
C PRO A 124 -5.95 12.54 16.74
N PHE A 125 -5.67 13.50 15.85
CA PHE A 125 -6.07 13.41 14.45
C PHE A 125 -5.04 12.61 13.64
N VAL A 126 -5.51 11.78 12.72
CA VAL A 126 -4.66 11.01 11.81
C VAL A 126 -4.91 11.49 10.39
N ILE A 127 -3.88 12.03 9.76
CA ILE A 127 -3.91 12.55 8.39
C ILE A 127 -3.22 11.53 7.49
N LYS A 128 -3.97 10.91 6.59
CA LYS A 128 -3.44 9.87 5.69
C LYS A 128 -3.43 10.34 4.24
N PRO A 129 -2.28 10.29 3.56
CA PRO A 129 -2.26 10.52 2.12
C PRO A 129 -3.12 9.47 1.42
N ARG A 130 -3.75 9.83 0.30
CA ARG A 130 -4.56 8.90 -0.49
C ARG A 130 -3.72 7.76 -1.06
N SER A 131 -2.50 8.07 -1.49
CA SER A 131 -1.50 7.10 -1.95
C SER A 131 -0.23 7.23 -1.11
N SER A 132 0.52 6.14 -0.98
CA SER A 132 1.84 6.14 -0.32
C SER A 132 2.92 6.81 -1.16
N ILE A 133 2.64 7.05 -2.45
CA ILE A 133 3.53 7.73 -3.39
C ILE A 133 2.82 8.96 -3.94
N GLY A 134 3.47 10.10 -3.82
CA GLY A 134 3.08 11.37 -4.44
C GLY A 134 4.02 11.77 -5.57
N LEU A 135 3.63 12.82 -6.30
CA LEU A 135 4.45 13.45 -7.33
C LEU A 135 4.73 14.91 -6.94
N CYS A 136 5.98 15.31 -7.04
CA CYS A 136 6.39 16.70 -6.87
C CYS A 136 7.37 17.06 -8.00
N GLN A 137 6.98 18.01 -8.85
CA GLN A 137 7.78 18.45 -10.00
C GLN A 137 8.30 17.28 -10.87
N GLY A 138 7.44 16.27 -11.10
CA GLY A 138 7.78 15.07 -11.87
C GLY A 138 8.58 14.02 -11.09
N GLN A 139 9.01 14.30 -9.88
CA GLN A 139 9.69 13.34 -9.03
C GLN A 139 8.72 12.59 -8.12
N ARG A 140 8.92 11.30 -7.97
CA ARG A 140 8.15 10.45 -7.04
C ARG A 140 8.69 10.65 -5.62
N LEU A 141 7.79 10.83 -4.65
CA LEU A 141 8.15 10.91 -3.24
C LEU A 141 7.26 10.02 -2.39
N ARG A 142 7.86 9.48 -1.33
CA ARG A 142 7.12 8.68 -0.35
C ARG A 142 6.36 9.61 0.58
N LEU A 143 5.05 9.39 0.70
CA LEU A 143 4.18 10.11 1.62
C LEU A 143 3.91 9.26 2.87
N SER A 144 3.97 9.90 4.03
CA SER A 144 3.74 9.27 5.32
C SER A 144 2.47 9.79 5.97
N VAL A 145 1.93 9.01 6.91
CA VAL A 145 0.85 9.42 7.80
C VAL A 145 1.38 10.53 8.73
N ALA A 146 0.56 11.54 8.99
CA ALA A 146 0.85 12.59 9.96
C ALA A 146 -0.17 12.56 11.10
N TYR A 147 0.27 13.01 12.28
CA TYR A 147 -0.56 13.11 13.49
C TYR A 147 -0.62 14.54 13.95
N ALA A 148 -1.80 14.98 14.41
CA ALA A 148 -1.98 16.30 15.03
C ALA A 148 -2.76 16.16 16.33
N PHE A 149 -2.37 16.95 17.34
CA PHE A 149 -2.94 16.89 18.68
C PHE A 149 -3.81 18.10 19.01
N ASP A 150 -3.82 19.09 18.13
CA ASP A 150 -4.67 20.27 18.19
C ASP A 150 -5.08 20.71 16.77
N LYS A 151 -6.00 21.67 16.68
CA LYS A 151 -6.56 22.12 15.40
C LYS A 151 -5.58 22.95 14.56
N GLU A 152 -4.66 23.66 15.20
CA GLU A 152 -3.66 24.47 14.51
C GLU A 152 -2.64 23.56 13.80
N ALA A 153 -2.07 22.61 14.54
CA ALA A 153 -1.18 21.60 13.99
C ALA A 153 -1.89 20.74 12.93
N LEU A 154 -3.18 20.44 13.12
CA LEU A 154 -3.99 19.75 12.13
C LEU A 154 -4.03 20.51 10.81
N ARG A 155 -4.40 21.80 10.84
CA ARG A 155 -4.51 22.62 9.64
C ARG A 155 -3.16 22.70 8.89
N GLN A 156 -2.10 23.02 9.63
CA GLN A 156 -0.75 23.10 9.07
C GLN A 156 -0.33 21.80 8.37
N LYS A 157 -0.42 20.66 9.07
CA LYS A 157 0.01 19.36 8.55
C LYS A 157 -0.89 18.86 7.42
N TYR A 158 -2.19 19.10 7.50
CA TYR A 158 -3.14 18.70 6.48
C TYR A 158 -2.85 19.37 5.14
N PHE A 159 -2.70 20.70 5.14
CA PHE A 159 -2.46 21.45 3.91
C PHE A 159 -1.03 21.26 3.38
N ALA A 160 -0.05 21.00 4.24
CA ALA A 160 1.28 20.57 3.80
C ALA A 160 1.22 19.25 3.03
N LEU A 161 0.44 18.26 3.53
CA LEU A 161 0.25 16.99 2.83
C LEU A 161 -0.61 17.12 1.59
N HIS A 162 -1.63 18.01 1.61
CA HIS A 162 -2.54 18.26 0.50
C HIS A 162 -1.81 18.69 -0.78
N GLN A 163 -0.67 19.37 -0.69
CA GLN A 163 0.15 19.76 -1.83
C GLN A 163 0.66 18.56 -2.66
N PHE A 164 0.84 17.41 -2.02
CA PHE A 164 1.38 16.18 -2.64
C PHE A 164 0.34 15.06 -2.78
N SER A 165 -0.73 15.14 -2.02
CA SER A 165 -1.85 14.20 -2.02
C SER A 165 -3.15 14.98 -1.88
N PRO A 166 -3.80 15.35 -2.99
CA PRO A 166 -5.02 16.16 -2.95
C PRO A 166 -6.08 15.54 -2.05
N TRP A 167 -6.56 16.33 -1.11
CA TRP A 167 -7.60 15.98 -0.13
C TRP A 167 -7.30 14.67 0.61
N PRO A 168 -6.26 14.65 1.48
CA PRO A 168 -5.94 13.51 2.32
C PRO A 168 -7.14 13.08 3.18
N LEU A 169 -7.17 11.83 3.64
CA LEU A 169 -8.16 11.41 4.63
C LEU A 169 -7.82 12.01 5.98
N LEU A 170 -8.87 12.44 6.67
CA LEU A 170 -8.80 12.80 8.09
C LEU A 170 -9.58 11.77 8.91
N GLN A 171 -8.92 11.16 9.88
CA GLN A 171 -9.48 10.10 10.72
C GLN A 171 -9.23 10.39 12.19
N SER A 172 -10.08 9.85 13.06
CA SER A 172 -9.75 9.72 14.48
C SER A 172 -8.69 8.65 14.69
N TYR A 173 -7.87 8.83 15.70
CA TYR A 173 -6.95 7.79 16.16
C TYR A 173 -7.74 6.65 16.82
N VAL A 174 -7.41 5.41 16.46
CA VAL A 174 -7.94 4.21 17.10
C VAL A 174 -6.79 3.46 17.75
N ALA A 175 -6.86 3.30 19.06
CA ALA A 175 -5.88 2.53 19.81
C ALA A 175 -6.01 1.04 19.50
N GLY A 176 -4.90 0.33 19.47
CA GLY A 176 -4.90 -1.11 19.21
C GLY A 176 -3.54 -1.58 18.67
N PHE A 177 -3.53 -2.78 18.17
CA PHE A 177 -2.37 -3.37 17.50
C PHE A 177 -2.66 -3.62 16.01
N GLY A 178 -1.63 -3.48 15.19
CA GLY A 178 -1.75 -3.73 13.75
C GLY A 178 -1.87 -5.21 13.45
N THR A 179 -2.78 -5.54 12.54
CA THR A 179 -3.00 -6.88 12.02
C THR A 179 -3.03 -6.82 10.51
N GLY A 180 -2.63 -7.88 9.81
CA GLY A 180 -2.75 -8.00 8.37
C GLY A 180 -3.35 -9.35 7.98
N CYS A 181 -4.37 -9.30 7.12
CA CYS A 181 -4.96 -10.46 6.46
C CYS A 181 -4.41 -10.57 5.05
N PHE A 182 -3.83 -11.71 4.72
CA PHE A 182 -3.19 -11.96 3.42
C PHE A 182 -3.96 -13.02 2.65
N PHE A 183 -4.02 -12.81 1.35
CA PHE A 183 -4.74 -13.72 0.44
C PHE A 183 -3.92 -13.95 -0.81
N LEU A 184 -4.00 -15.17 -1.34
CA LEU A 184 -3.68 -15.49 -2.72
C LEU A 184 -5.01 -15.73 -3.43
N ILE A 185 -5.30 -14.92 -4.44
CA ILE A 185 -6.55 -14.96 -5.20
C ILE A 185 -6.22 -15.23 -6.67
N GLN A 186 -6.96 -16.12 -7.29
CA GLN A 186 -6.86 -16.42 -8.72
C GLN A 186 -8.23 -16.60 -9.32
N GLY A 187 -8.58 -15.80 -10.32
CA GLY A 187 -9.90 -15.85 -10.96
C GLY A 187 -11.05 -15.63 -9.97
N GLY A 188 -10.87 -14.76 -8.98
CA GLY A 188 -11.83 -14.50 -7.91
C GLY A 188 -11.91 -15.61 -6.83
N GLN A 189 -11.15 -16.71 -6.96
CA GLN A 189 -11.09 -17.78 -5.96
C GLN A 189 -9.92 -17.57 -5.00
N ILE A 190 -10.19 -17.68 -3.69
CA ILE A 190 -9.16 -17.59 -2.67
C ILE A 190 -8.48 -18.95 -2.51
N LEU A 191 -7.23 -19.02 -2.92
CA LEU A 191 -6.41 -20.22 -2.87
C LEU A 191 -5.68 -20.40 -1.54
N ALA A 192 -5.30 -19.30 -0.89
CA ALA A 192 -4.61 -19.35 0.40
C ALA A 192 -4.95 -18.12 1.25
N ARG A 193 -4.88 -18.32 2.58
CA ARG A 193 -5.09 -17.30 3.61
C ARG A 193 -3.96 -17.35 4.60
N PHE A 194 -3.56 -16.17 5.08
CA PHE A 194 -2.56 -16.03 6.14
C PHE A 194 -2.86 -14.77 6.95
N MET A 195 -2.55 -14.80 8.24
CA MET A 195 -2.73 -13.66 9.11
C MET A 195 -1.51 -13.45 10.00
N HIS A 196 -1.15 -12.18 10.20
CA HIS A 196 -0.14 -11.80 11.19
C HIS A 196 -0.65 -10.71 12.13
N ARG A 197 -0.03 -10.62 13.29
CA ARG A 197 -0.14 -9.50 14.22
C ARG A 197 1.21 -8.79 14.31
N ARG A 198 1.20 -7.48 14.32
CA ARG A 198 2.37 -6.64 14.59
C ARG A 198 2.67 -6.65 16.07
N ILE A 199 3.91 -6.91 16.43
CA ILE A 199 4.40 -6.88 17.81
C ILE A 199 5.13 -5.58 18.08
N ARG A 200 5.84 -5.04 17.08
CA ARG A 200 6.56 -3.79 17.17
C ARG A 200 6.57 -3.09 15.82
N ASP A 201 6.17 -1.82 15.82
CA ASP A 201 6.30 -0.96 14.65
C ASP A 201 7.72 -0.39 14.54
N GLU A 202 8.11 0.08 13.35
CA GLU A 202 9.40 0.75 13.12
C GLU A 202 9.42 2.13 13.81
N ASP A 203 8.27 2.81 13.80
CA ASP A 203 8.06 4.10 14.41
C ASP A 203 6.87 4.02 15.39
N PRO A 204 6.98 4.57 16.61
CA PRO A 204 5.89 4.59 17.58
C PRO A 204 4.60 5.26 17.07
N THR A 205 4.72 6.11 16.07
CA THR A 205 3.56 6.78 15.44
C THR A 205 2.81 5.90 14.43
N GLY A 206 3.22 4.65 14.24
CA GLY A 206 2.50 3.68 13.40
C GLY A 206 2.93 3.72 11.93
N SER A 207 4.10 3.23 11.66
CA SER A 207 4.64 3.02 10.31
C SER A 207 4.67 1.54 9.92
N GLY A 208 5.67 1.10 9.19
CA GLY A 208 5.98 -0.30 8.95
C GLY A 208 6.22 -1.07 10.26
N SER A 209 6.15 -2.39 10.21
CA SER A 209 6.37 -3.23 11.38
C SER A 209 7.75 -3.88 11.34
N SER A 210 8.52 -3.68 12.40
CA SER A 210 9.86 -4.29 12.57
C SER A 210 9.80 -5.73 13.14
N LEU A 211 8.70 -6.10 13.82
CA LEU A 211 8.48 -7.45 14.34
C LEU A 211 7.02 -7.86 14.17
N ARG A 212 6.80 -9.04 13.61
CA ARG A 212 5.48 -9.63 13.36
C ARG A 212 5.48 -11.09 13.81
N ILE A 213 4.31 -11.58 14.17
CA ILE A 213 4.08 -12.98 14.48
C ILE A 213 2.91 -13.52 13.67
N SER A 214 3.04 -14.73 13.15
CA SER A 214 1.91 -15.46 12.55
C SER A 214 0.88 -15.77 13.62
N VAL A 215 -0.39 -15.57 13.31
CA VAL A 215 -1.51 -15.89 14.21
C VAL A 215 -2.55 -16.72 13.46
N ALA A 216 -3.38 -17.44 14.21
CA ALA A 216 -4.54 -18.09 13.63
C ALA A 216 -5.45 -17.04 12.98
N PRO A 217 -6.00 -17.31 11.78
CA PRO A 217 -6.93 -16.40 11.12
C PRO A 217 -8.16 -16.10 11.98
N ASP A 218 -8.44 -14.82 12.22
CA ASP A 218 -9.68 -14.36 12.83
C ASP A 218 -10.80 -14.40 11.79
N ALA A 219 -11.88 -15.13 12.07
CA ALA A 219 -12.96 -15.36 11.13
C ALA A 219 -13.67 -14.06 10.71
N THR A 220 -13.83 -13.11 11.64
CA THR A 220 -14.51 -11.83 11.39
C THR A 220 -13.67 -10.94 10.47
N LEU A 221 -12.37 -10.80 10.78
CA LEU A 221 -11.45 -10.01 9.97
C LEU A 221 -11.25 -10.63 8.58
N MET A 222 -11.13 -11.95 8.50
CA MET A 222 -11.02 -12.65 7.21
C MET A 222 -12.25 -12.42 6.36
N LYS A 223 -13.45 -12.61 6.90
CA LYS A 223 -14.71 -12.41 6.18
C LYS A 223 -14.85 -10.97 5.68
N ALA A 224 -14.62 -9.97 6.52
CA ALA A 224 -14.67 -8.57 6.13
C ALA A 224 -13.66 -8.24 5.03
N SER A 225 -12.42 -8.77 5.14
CA SER A 225 -11.39 -8.61 4.12
C SER A 225 -11.78 -9.26 2.79
N GLU A 226 -12.34 -10.47 2.81
CA GLU A 226 -12.81 -11.19 1.61
C GLU A 226 -13.94 -10.44 0.89
N GLU A 227 -14.89 -9.89 1.66
CA GLU A 227 -15.98 -9.07 1.10
C GLU A 227 -15.45 -7.81 0.41
N LEU A 228 -14.53 -7.11 1.06
CA LEU A 228 -13.87 -5.93 0.49
C LEU A 228 -13.10 -6.27 -0.79
N LEU A 229 -12.27 -7.30 -0.75
CA LEU A 229 -11.43 -7.71 -1.89
C LEU A 229 -12.26 -8.16 -3.09
N ARG A 230 -13.39 -8.84 -2.86
CA ARG A 230 -14.30 -9.26 -3.93
C ARG A 230 -14.92 -8.05 -4.65
N VAL A 231 -15.34 -7.03 -3.90
CA VAL A 231 -15.93 -5.81 -4.49
C VAL A 231 -14.88 -4.98 -5.22
N ILE A 232 -13.64 -4.91 -4.70
CA ILE A 232 -12.53 -4.24 -5.37
C ILE A 232 -12.10 -4.99 -6.65
N GLY A 233 -12.39 -6.30 -6.74
CA GLY A 233 -11.98 -7.12 -7.88
C GLY A 233 -10.47 -7.39 -7.90
N VAL A 234 -9.91 -7.74 -6.75
CA VAL A 234 -8.46 -7.99 -6.63
C VAL A 234 -8.13 -9.42 -7.01
N ASP A 235 -7.07 -9.60 -7.78
CA ASP A 235 -6.45 -10.88 -8.11
C ASP A 235 -4.95 -10.85 -7.76
N GLY A 236 -4.34 -12.00 -7.49
CA GLY A 236 -2.94 -12.12 -7.11
C GLY A 236 -2.69 -12.16 -5.61
N LEU A 237 -1.55 -11.63 -5.18
CA LEU A 237 -1.17 -11.51 -3.76
C LEU A 237 -1.64 -10.19 -3.20
N VAL A 238 -2.40 -10.23 -2.13
CA VAL A 238 -2.97 -9.03 -1.52
C VAL A 238 -2.94 -9.09 0.01
N MET A 239 -2.84 -7.93 0.64
CA MET A 239 -2.94 -7.72 2.09
C MET A 239 -3.99 -6.65 2.39
N VAL A 240 -4.86 -6.94 3.35
CA VAL A 240 -5.80 -6.02 3.97
C VAL A 240 -5.36 -5.72 5.40
#